data_071ef8bf3a840a668fcac17a7426692a
#
_entry.id   071ef8bf3a840a668fcac17a7426692a
#
_cell.length_a   1.000
_cell.length_b   1.000
_cell.length_c   1.000
_cell.angle_alpha   90.00
_cell.angle_beta   90.00
_cell.angle_gamma   90.00
#
_symmetry.space_group_name_H-M   'P 1'
#
loop_
_entity.id
_entity.type
_entity.pdbx_description
1 polymer ?
#
loop_
_entity_poly.entity_id
_entity_poly.type
_entity_poly.pdbx_seq_one_letter_code
_entity_poly.pdbx_strand_id
1 'polypeptide(L)'
;RSRYIIFLFVAVIIMSATGCSTQKNTAMTRRWHAFKARYNTYYNGTLAYIDASEEKENGNRDNYTELLPLYTVANKQSRELGKAGYERAIEKCQKTIRQHSIKRRPVWDKKRRKTQRDREWLSRREYNPFLWRAWMLMGRSQFYKGDFDEAASTFAYMSRLYRTQPAIYGKARAWLAKCYVEEGWNYDAEDVIRETQRDSIHWAAQKEWDYTLADYYLRTADYANAAKYLRRVIRHEMRRKQRAREWFIMGQIQTLLGNKAAATDAYRRVIRQNPPYEVEFNARIAMTEVMSGTQSNKMIARL
;
A
#
# COMPACT_ATOMS: atom_id res chain seq x y z
N ARG A 1 -47.31 -35.85 -1.92
CA ARG A 1 -45.84 -35.65 -1.88
C ARG A 1 -45.42 -34.48 -2.80
N SER A 2 -45.95 -34.31 -4.00
CA SER A 2 -45.60 -33.23 -4.93
C SER A 2 -45.88 -31.82 -4.37
N ARG A 3 -46.99 -31.61 -3.66
CA ARG A 3 -47.35 -30.31 -3.06
C ARG A 3 -46.38 -29.85 -1.99
N TYR A 4 -45.81 -30.76 -1.19
CA TYR A 4 -44.78 -30.40 -0.18
C TYR A 4 -43.46 -30.01 -0.82
N ILE A 5 -43.08 -30.63 -1.95
CA ILE A 5 -41.88 -30.28 -2.69
C ILE A 5 -42.03 -28.88 -3.29
N ILE A 6 -43.19 -28.55 -3.83
CA ILE A 6 -43.50 -27.21 -4.36
C ILE A 6 -43.43 -26.15 -3.24
N PHE A 7 -44.04 -26.46 -2.07
CA PHE A 7 -43.98 -25.56 -0.92
C PHE A 7 -42.55 -25.34 -0.41
N LEU A 8 -41.72 -26.37 -0.38
CA LEU A 8 -40.33 -26.32 -0.01
C LEU A 8 -39.50 -25.49 -1.01
N PHE A 9 -39.79 -25.68 -2.31
CA PHE A 9 -39.14 -24.90 -3.38
C PHE A 9 -39.52 -23.40 -3.32
N VAL A 10 -40.81 -23.11 -3.10
CA VAL A 10 -41.31 -21.75 -2.94
C VAL A 10 -40.74 -21.10 -1.66
N ALA A 11 -40.63 -21.82 -0.56
CA ALA A 11 -40.02 -21.34 0.67
C ALA A 11 -38.53 -21.03 0.50
N VAL A 12 -37.81 -21.87 -0.25
CA VAL A 12 -36.38 -21.64 -0.59
C VAL A 12 -36.22 -20.42 -1.51
N ILE A 13 -37.11 -20.23 -2.48
CA ILE A 13 -37.11 -19.05 -3.37
C ILE A 13 -37.44 -17.78 -2.58
N ILE A 14 -38.43 -17.81 -1.66
CA ILE A 14 -38.78 -16.67 -0.81
C ILE A 14 -37.62 -16.35 0.15
N MET A 15 -36.93 -17.33 0.72
CA MET A 15 -35.73 -17.12 1.55
C MET A 15 -34.56 -16.58 0.74
N SER A 16 -34.40 -16.94 -0.52
CA SER A 16 -33.36 -16.41 -1.41
C SER A 16 -33.66 -14.98 -1.89
N ALA A 17 -34.94 -14.59 -1.98
CA ALA A 17 -35.35 -13.23 -2.36
C ALA A 17 -35.20 -12.19 -1.25
N THR A 18 -35.06 -12.60 0.02
CA THR A 18 -34.70 -11.69 1.11
C THR A 18 -33.20 -11.38 1.10
N GLY A 19 -32.70 -10.77 0.02
CA GLY A 19 -31.34 -10.28 -0.08
C GLY A 19 -31.02 -9.42 1.14
N CYS A 20 -29.91 -9.72 1.86
CA CYS A 20 -29.48 -8.93 3.00
C CYS A 20 -29.25 -7.49 2.54
N SER A 21 -30.22 -6.62 2.80
CA SER A 21 -30.17 -5.21 2.41
C SER A 21 -29.08 -4.49 3.19
N THR A 22 -28.29 -3.68 2.51
CA THR A 22 -27.32 -2.72 3.14
C THR A 22 -28.03 -1.68 4.03
N GLN A 23 -29.35 -1.55 3.90
CA GLN A 23 -30.20 -0.69 4.75
C GLN A 23 -30.40 -1.27 6.16
N LYS A 24 -30.10 -2.56 6.38
CA LYS A 24 -30.15 -3.19 7.70
C LYS A 24 -28.73 -3.32 8.25
N ASN A 25 -28.54 -2.90 9.53
CA ASN A 25 -27.23 -3.06 10.21
C ASN A 25 -27.38 -4.03 11.38
N THR A 26 -27.37 -5.32 11.09
CA THR A 26 -27.34 -6.42 12.06
C THR A 26 -26.00 -7.15 11.99
N ALA A 27 -25.68 -7.97 12.99
CA ALA A 27 -24.47 -8.78 12.98
C ALA A 27 -24.42 -9.71 11.75
N MET A 28 -25.58 -10.30 11.37
CA MET A 28 -25.71 -11.17 10.21
C MET A 28 -25.46 -10.41 8.89
N THR A 29 -26.10 -9.24 8.71
CA THR A 29 -25.90 -8.44 7.49
C THR A 29 -24.45 -7.98 7.33
N ARG A 30 -23.80 -7.56 8.41
CA ARG A 30 -22.36 -7.20 8.37
C ARG A 30 -21.46 -8.36 7.96
N ARG A 31 -21.69 -9.57 8.53
CA ARG A 31 -20.93 -10.78 8.17
C ARG A 31 -21.18 -11.19 6.73
N TRP A 32 -22.43 -11.16 6.29
CA TRP A 32 -22.81 -11.52 4.93
C TRP A 32 -22.20 -10.58 3.89
N HIS A 33 -22.32 -9.26 4.09
CA HIS A 33 -21.73 -8.28 3.17
C HIS A 33 -20.20 -8.32 3.20
N ALA A 34 -19.59 -8.58 4.34
CA ALA A 34 -18.13 -8.76 4.44
C ALA A 34 -17.67 -10.00 3.66
N PHE A 35 -18.38 -11.12 3.78
CA PHE A 35 -18.10 -12.35 3.03
C PHE A 35 -18.26 -12.13 1.53
N LYS A 36 -19.40 -11.63 1.09
CA LYS A 36 -19.68 -11.36 -0.34
C LYS A 36 -18.68 -10.37 -0.95
N ALA A 37 -18.35 -9.31 -0.23
CA ALA A 37 -17.35 -8.34 -0.66
C ALA A 37 -16.00 -9.01 -0.89
N ARG A 38 -15.57 -9.90 0.02
CA ARG A 38 -14.26 -10.56 -0.04
C ARG A 38 -14.12 -11.52 -1.21
N TYR A 39 -15.07 -12.42 -1.39
CA TYR A 39 -14.94 -13.59 -2.27
C TYR A 39 -15.50 -13.41 -3.69
N ASN A 40 -15.94 -12.22 -4.06
CA ASN A 40 -16.44 -11.94 -5.40
C ASN A 40 -15.64 -10.78 -6.03
N THR A 41 -16.21 -9.60 -5.99
CA THR A 41 -15.65 -8.45 -6.76
C THR A 41 -14.27 -8.00 -6.24
N TYR A 42 -14.07 -7.97 -4.92
CA TYR A 42 -12.76 -7.62 -4.36
C TYR A 42 -11.66 -8.62 -4.75
N TYR A 43 -11.96 -9.92 -4.71
CA TYR A 43 -10.97 -10.95 -5.09
C TYR A 43 -10.50 -10.76 -6.54
N ASN A 44 -11.45 -10.58 -7.47
CA ASN A 44 -11.09 -10.31 -8.87
C ASN A 44 -10.33 -8.99 -9.05
N GLY A 45 -10.66 -7.97 -8.26
CA GLY A 45 -9.88 -6.73 -8.23
C GLY A 45 -8.46 -6.92 -7.71
N THR A 46 -8.28 -7.81 -6.71
CA THR A 46 -6.96 -8.14 -6.18
C THR A 46 -6.10 -8.88 -7.20
N LEU A 47 -6.68 -9.84 -7.94
CA LEU A 47 -5.95 -10.52 -9.02
C LEU A 47 -5.50 -9.53 -10.09
N ALA A 48 -6.40 -8.68 -10.59
CA ALA A 48 -6.05 -7.66 -11.58
C ALA A 48 -4.94 -6.71 -11.08
N TYR A 49 -4.95 -6.35 -9.78
CA TYR A 49 -3.88 -5.56 -9.17
C TYR A 49 -2.55 -6.30 -9.11
N ILE A 50 -2.57 -7.60 -8.78
CA ILE A 50 -1.34 -8.42 -8.72
C ILE A 50 -0.72 -8.53 -10.11
N ASP A 51 -1.51 -8.92 -11.12
CA ASP A 51 -1.08 -9.06 -12.50
C ASP A 51 -0.46 -7.75 -13.03
N ALA A 52 -1.13 -6.61 -12.77
CA ALA A 52 -0.62 -5.28 -13.13
C ALA A 52 0.68 -4.92 -12.40
N SER A 53 0.80 -5.32 -11.14
CA SER A 53 2.01 -5.06 -10.36
C SER A 53 3.19 -5.90 -10.84
N GLU A 54 2.95 -7.15 -11.23
CA GLU A 54 3.97 -8.02 -11.83
C GLU A 54 4.41 -7.50 -13.20
N GLU A 55 3.47 -7.08 -14.05
CA GLU A 55 3.78 -6.43 -15.33
C GLU A 55 4.68 -5.20 -15.12
N LYS A 56 4.32 -4.34 -14.16
CA LYS A 56 5.10 -3.16 -13.82
C LYS A 56 6.49 -3.50 -13.27
N GLU A 57 6.62 -4.47 -12.38
CA GLU A 57 7.91 -4.90 -11.83
C GLU A 57 8.82 -5.54 -12.89
N ASN A 58 8.25 -6.23 -13.87
CA ASN A 58 9.01 -6.89 -14.92
C ASN A 58 9.38 -5.94 -16.06
N GLY A 59 8.52 -4.97 -16.36
CA GLY A 59 8.76 -4.00 -17.45
C GLY A 59 9.53 -2.74 -17.00
N ASN A 60 9.64 -2.47 -15.69
CA ASN A 60 10.37 -1.31 -15.21
C ASN A 60 11.87 -1.45 -15.48
N ARG A 61 12.46 -0.37 -16.03
CA ARG A 61 13.91 -0.23 -16.19
C ARG A 61 14.37 0.95 -15.34
N ASP A 62 15.25 0.68 -14.40
CA ASP A 62 15.85 1.69 -13.53
C ASP A 62 17.05 2.36 -14.24
N ASN A 63 17.21 3.67 -14.09
CA ASN A 63 18.40 4.40 -14.49
C ASN A 63 19.40 4.42 -13.32
N TYR A 64 20.38 3.54 -13.35
CA TYR A 64 21.37 3.38 -12.27
C TYR A 64 22.40 4.51 -12.18
N THR A 65 22.44 5.42 -13.17
CA THR A 65 23.32 6.61 -13.12
C THR A 65 22.74 7.73 -12.26
N GLU A 66 21.46 7.63 -11.92
CA GLU A 66 20.75 8.59 -11.06
C GLU A 66 20.36 7.94 -9.74
N LEU A 67 20.02 8.78 -8.75
CA LEU A 67 19.44 8.27 -7.51
C LEU A 67 18.09 7.62 -7.80
N LEU A 68 17.98 6.31 -7.53
CA LEU A 68 16.77 5.57 -7.79
C LEU A 68 15.63 6.05 -6.87
N PRO A 69 14.43 6.28 -7.41
CA PRO A 69 13.25 6.53 -6.58
C PRO A 69 12.83 5.26 -5.83
N LEU A 70 12.23 5.42 -4.66
CA LEU A 70 11.77 4.26 -3.88
C LEU A 70 10.67 3.49 -4.63
N TYR A 71 9.76 4.19 -5.31
CA TYR A 71 8.68 3.61 -6.10
C TYR A 71 8.93 3.74 -7.60
N THR A 72 8.75 2.64 -8.32
CA THR A 72 8.90 2.61 -9.78
C THR A 72 7.93 3.52 -10.52
N VAL A 73 6.78 3.84 -9.91
CA VAL A 73 5.77 4.75 -10.47
C VAL A 73 6.26 6.19 -10.61
N ALA A 74 7.32 6.57 -9.92
CA ALA A 74 7.99 7.87 -10.11
C ALA A 74 8.57 8.00 -11.52
N ASN A 75 9.00 6.89 -12.13
CA ASN A 75 9.41 6.86 -13.53
C ASN A 75 8.18 6.94 -14.45
N LYS A 76 8.11 8.00 -15.28
CA LYS A 76 6.99 8.24 -16.20
C LYS A 76 6.74 7.07 -17.16
N GLN A 77 7.78 6.42 -17.67
CA GLN A 77 7.64 5.25 -18.55
C GLN A 77 6.99 4.06 -17.84
N SER A 78 7.28 3.88 -16.54
CA SER A 78 6.69 2.80 -15.75
C SER A 78 5.22 3.04 -15.39
N ARG A 79 4.69 4.26 -15.54
CA ARG A 79 3.28 4.54 -15.28
C ARG A 79 2.35 3.84 -16.25
N GLU A 80 2.75 3.67 -17.51
CA GLU A 80 1.94 2.99 -18.52
C GLU A 80 1.86 1.47 -18.31
N LEU A 81 2.85 0.89 -17.61
CA LEU A 81 2.88 -0.54 -17.33
C LEU A 81 1.78 -0.94 -16.34
N GLY A 82 0.99 -1.95 -16.70
CA GLY A 82 -0.08 -2.50 -15.89
C GLY A 82 -1.34 -1.61 -15.78
N LYS A 83 -1.44 -0.52 -16.56
CA LYS A 83 -2.52 0.47 -16.49
C LYS A 83 -3.92 -0.16 -16.57
N ALA A 84 -4.15 -1.00 -17.58
CA ALA A 84 -5.45 -1.68 -17.78
C ALA A 84 -5.82 -2.59 -16.58
N GLY A 85 -4.84 -3.27 -15.97
CA GLY A 85 -5.07 -4.09 -14.79
C GLY A 85 -5.41 -3.26 -13.56
N TYR A 86 -4.74 -2.12 -13.35
CA TYR A 86 -5.09 -1.19 -12.27
C TYR A 86 -6.47 -0.58 -12.47
N GLU A 87 -6.86 -0.20 -13.68
CA GLU A 87 -8.21 0.29 -14.00
C GLU A 87 -9.28 -0.74 -13.68
N ARG A 88 -9.05 -2.00 -14.08
CA ARG A 88 -9.94 -3.10 -13.71
C ARG A 88 -10.04 -3.30 -12.20
N ALA A 89 -8.92 -3.19 -11.47
CA ALA A 89 -8.91 -3.28 -10.01
C ALA A 89 -9.74 -2.15 -9.38
N ILE A 90 -9.60 -0.91 -9.85
CA ILE A 90 -10.37 0.27 -9.41
C ILE A 90 -11.86 0.03 -9.63
N GLU A 91 -12.28 -0.39 -10.84
CA GLU A 91 -13.69 -0.69 -11.17
C GLU A 91 -14.28 -1.74 -10.23
N LYS A 92 -13.55 -2.86 -9.99
CA LYS A 92 -13.99 -3.92 -9.08
C LYS A 92 -14.10 -3.42 -7.63
N CYS A 93 -13.18 -2.59 -7.18
CA CYS A 93 -13.25 -1.97 -5.84
C CYS A 93 -14.44 -1.01 -5.72
N GLN A 94 -14.69 -0.15 -6.70
CA GLN A 94 -15.84 0.74 -6.73
C GLN A 94 -17.16 -0.06 -6.68
N LYS A 95 -17.25 -1.13 -7.46
CA LYS A 95 -18.42 -2.04 -7.43
C LYS A 95 -18.59 -2.66 -6.05
N THR A 96 -17.50 -3.14 -5.43
CA THR A 96 -17.52 -3.72 -4.08
C THR A 96 -18.02 -2.71 -3.05
N ILE A 97 -17.51 -1.49 -3.08
CA ILE A 97 -17.89 -0.41 -2.17
C ILE A 97 -19.38 -0.07 -2.34
N ARG A 98 -19.82 0.14 -3.57
CA ARG A 98 -21.22 0.48 -3.87
C ARG A 98 -22.21 -0.58 -3.40
N GLN A 99 -21.86 -1.87 -3.57
CA GLN A 99 -22.76 -2.98 -3.27
C GLN A 99 -22.77 -3.40 -1.80
N HIS A 100 -21.70 -3.13 -1.04
CA HIS A 100 -21.50 -3.72 0.28
C HIS A 100 -21.26 -2.72 1.42
N SER A 101 -21.35 -1.41 1.13
CA SER A 101 -21.23 -0.36 2.17
C SER A 101 -22.46 -0.38 3.09
N ILE A 102 -22.24 -0.38 4.40
CA ILE A 102 -23.27 -0.33 5.42
C ILE A 102 -23.08 0.94 6.25
N LYS A 103 -23.79 2.01 5.88
CA LYS A 103 -23.69 3.33 6.54
C LYS A 103 -24.71 3.54 7.64
N ARG A 104 -25.80 2.76 7.65
CA ARG A 104 -26.87 2.88 8.63
C ARG A 104 -26.36 2.50 10.01
N ARG A 105 -26.64 3.35 11.02
CA ARG A 105 -26.28 3.05 12.41
C ARG A 105 -27.05 1.81 12.90
N PRO A 106 -26.41 0.93 13.69
CA PRO A 106 -27.10 -0.20 14.30
C PRO A 106 -28.09 0.28 15.35
N VAL A 107 -29.14 -0.51 15.53
CA VAL A 107 -30.09 -0.27 16.62
C VAL A 107 -29.40 -0.56 17.94
N TRP A 108 -29.53 0.35 18.89
CA TRP A 108 -29.01 0.22 20.25
C TRP A 108 -30.14 0.05 21.25
N ASP A 109 -30.02 -0.91 22.15
CA ASP A 109 -30.95 -1.08 23.24
C ASP A 109 -30.80 0.11 24.22
N LYS A 110 -31.86 0.91 24.38
CA LYS A 110 -31.88 2.10 25.25
C LYS A 110 -31.65 1.78 26.72
N LYS A 111 -31.97 0.56 27.15
CA LYS A 111 -31.79 0.08 28.52
C LYS A 111 -30.34 -0.25 28.86
N ARG A 112 -29.50 -0.53 27.83
CA ARG A 112 -28.10 -0.89 28.00
C ARG A 112 -27.21 0.35 28.08
N ARG A 113 -26.43 0.48 29.17
CA ARG A 113 -25.42 1.54 29.33
C ARG A 113 -24.32 1.36 28.27
N LYS A 114 -23.92 2.47 27.60
CA LYS A 114 -22.88 2.48 26.60
C LYS A 114 -21.50 2.53 27.23
N THR A 115 -20.64 1.56 26.91
CA THR A 115 -19.21 1.62 27.23
C THR A 115 -18.49 2.58 26.27
N GLN A 116 -17.23 2.91 26.53
CA GLN A 116 -16.41 3.70 25.61
C GLN A 116 -16.29 3.03 24.24
N ARG A 117 -16.07 1.72 24.20
CA ARG A 117 -16.05 0.92 22.95
C ARG A 117 -17.36 0.98 22.18
N ASP A 118 -18.50 0.95 22.88
CA ASP A 118 -19.83 1.05 22.25
C ASP A 118 -20.00 2.43 21.59
N ARG A 119 -19.54 3.50 22.26
CA ARG A 119 -19.61 4.87 21.71
C ARG A 119 -18.76 4.99 20.46
N GLU A 120 -17.51 4.51 20.49
CA GLU A 120 -16.60 4.50 19.34
C GLU A 120 -17.18 3.67 18.18
N TRP A 121 -17.75 2.50 18.48
CA TRP A 121 -18.39 1.68 17.46
C TRP A 121 -19.64 2.35 16.86
N LEU A 122 -20.48 2.97 17.67
CA LEU A 122 -21.68 3.69 17.23
C LEU A 122 -21.35 4.99 16.46
N SER A 123 -20.16 5.57 16.67
CA SER A 123 -19.68 6.75 15.94
C SER A 123 -19.11 6.45 14.56
N ARG A 124 -18.93 5.18 14.22
CA ARG A 124 -18.44 4.78 12.90
C ARG A 124 -19.37 5.26 11.79
N ARG A 125 -18.75 5.52 10.62
CA ARG A 125 -19.48 5.91 9.40
C ARG A 125 -19.63 4.75 8.42
N GLU A 126 -18.86 3.67 8.62
CA GLU A 126 -18.91 2.43 7.85
C GLU A 126 -18.87 1.24 8.83
N TYR A 127 -19.80 0.32 8.65
CA TYR A 127 -19.98 -0.83 9.55
C TYR A 127 -19.63 -2.17 8.91
N ASN A 128 -19.40 -2.22 7.57
CA ASN A 128 -18.86 -3.43 6.96
C ASN A 128 -17.37 -3.58 7.36
N PRO A 129 -17.01 -4.62 8.13
CA PRO A 129 -15.66 -4.76 8.67
C PRO A 129 -14.60 -5.05 7.60
N PHE A 130 -15.00 -5.44 6.40
CA PHE A 130 -14.09 -5.76 5.29
C PHE A 130 -13.84 -4.58 4.35
N LEU A 131 -14.75 -3.61 4.27
CA LEU A 131 -14.78 -2.65 3.17
C LEU A 131 -13.56 -1.71 3.10
N TRP A 132 -12.89 -1.47 4.22
CA TRP A 132 -11.64 -0.69 4.23
C TRP A 132 -10.57 -1.28 3.30
N ARG A 133 -10.59 -2.60 3.08
CA ARG A 133 -9.65 -3.26 2.15
C ARG A 133 -9.93 -2.89 0.71
N ALA A 134 -11.20 -2.75 0.33
CA ALA A 134 -11.57 -2.30 -0.99
C ALA A 134 -11.16 -0.83 -1.24
N TRP A 135 -11.37 0.04 -0.24
CA TRP A 135 -10.88 1.42 -0.30
C TRP A 135 -9.35 1.49 -0.42
N MET A 136 -8.63 0.71 0.38
CA MET A 136 -7.18 0.64 0.34
C MET A 136 -6.66 0.13 -1.01
N LEU A 137 -7.26 -0.93 -1.56
CA LEU A 137 -6.87 -1.49 -2.86
C LEU A 137 -7.15 -0.49 -3.99
N MET A 138 -8.29 0.21 -3.94
CA MET A 138 -8.64 1.24 -4.92
C MET A 138 -7.59 2.36 -4.94
N GLY A 139 -7.31 2.96 -3.78
CA GLY A 139 -6.32 4.05 -3.70
C GLY A 139 -4.92 3.60 -4.12
N ARG A 140 -4.52 2.36 -3.75
CA ARG A 140 -3.25 1.79 -4.21
C ARG A 140 -3.20 1.57 -5.72
N SER A 141 -4.30 1.13 -6.32
CA SER A 141 -4.38 0.96 -7.78
C SER A 141 -4.29 2.30 -8.50
N GLN A 142 -4.96 3.34 -8.00
CA GLN A 142 -4.84 4.72 -8.49
C GLN A 142 -3.40 5.22 -8.37
N PHE A 143 -2.76 5.03 -7.22
CA PHE A 143 -1.37 5.42 -7.00
C PHE A 143 -0.41 4.75 -7.99
N TYR A 144 -0.46 3.42 -8.14
CA TYR A 144 0.44 2.71 -9.06
C TYR A 144 0.10 2.91 -10.55
N LYS A 145 -1.11 3.32 -10.86
CA LYS A 145 -1.49 3.80 -12.19
C LYS A 145 -0.85 5.18 -12.50
N GLY A 146 -0.52 5.97 -11.46
CA GLY A 146 0.03 7.31 -11.57
C GLY A 146 -1.00 8.42 -11.38
N ASP A 147 -2.23 8.10 -11.02
CA ASP A 147 -3.32 9.05 -10.73
C ASP A 147 -3.24 9.46 -9.24
N PHE A 148 -2.22 10.25 -8.88
CA PHE A 148 -1.91 10.57 -7.50
C PHE A 148 -2.96 11.45 -6.84
N ASP A 149 -3.56 12.39 -7.55
CA ASP A 149 -4.66 13.26 -7.09
C ASP A 149 -5.89 12.43 -6.69
N GLU A 150 -6.28 11.49 -7.55
CA GLU A 150 -7.41 10.61 -7.27
C GLU A 150 -7.10 9.66 -6.09
N ALA A 151 -5.87 9.16 -6.03
CA ALA A 151 -5.40 8.35 -4.91
C ALA A 151 -5.42 9.15 -3.60
N ALA A 152 -4.92 10.40 -3.61
CA ALA A 152 -4.94 11.30 -2.47
C ALA A 152 -6.37 11.56 -2.00
N SER A 153 -7.29 11.86 -2.93
CA SER A 153 -8.71 12.05 -2.63
C SER A 153 -9.33 10.81 -2.00
N THR A 154 -9.01 9.61 -2.51
CA THR A 154 -9.46 8.33 -1.97
C THR A 154 -8.94 8.12 -0.55
N PHE A 155 -7.66 8.34 -0.29
CA PHE A 155 -7.07 8.17 1.04
C PHE A 155 -7.50 9.25 2.04
N ALA A 156 -7.70 10.49 1.60
CA ALA A 156 -8.28 11.56 2.41
C ALA A 156 -9.72 11.22 2.83
N TYR A 157 -10.54 10.71 1.90
CA TYR A 157 -11.87 10.22 2.24
C TYR A 157 -11.82 9.04 3.20
N MET A 158 -10.95 8.07 2.95
CA MET A 158 -10.76 6.89 3.79
C MET A 158 -10.33 7.29 5.22
N SER A 159 -9.43 8.25 5.39
CA SER A 159 -9.00 8.74 6.70
C SER A 159 -10.16 9.36 7.49
N ARG A 160 -11.03 10.14 6.83
CA ARG A 160 -12.24 10.69 7.46
C ARG A 160 -13.27 9.60 7.83
N LEU A 161 -13.43 8.59 6.95
CA LEU A 161 -14.38 7.50 7.13
C LEU A 161 -14.01 6.59 8.32
N TYR A 162 -12.71 6.33 8.49
CA TYR A 162 -12.17 5.40 9.49
C TYR A 162 -11.45 6.10 10.65
N ARG A 163 -11.74 7.38 10.91
CA ARG A 163 -11.09 8.19 11.97
C ARG A 163 -11.11 7.52 13.35
N THR A 164 -12.18 6.77 13.67
CA THR A 164 -12.33 6.04 14.95
C THR A 164 -11.65 4.67 14.97
N GLN A 165 -10.89 4.33 13.95
CA GLN A 165 -10.21 3.05 13.81
C GLN A 165 -8.70 3.29 13.54
N PRO A 166 -7.87 3.44 14.60
CA PRO A 166 -6.49 3.96 14.49
C PRO A 166 -5.61 3.19 13.51
N ALA A 167 -5.77 1.85 13.44
CA ALA A 167 -5.00 1.02 12.50
C ALA A 167 -5.29 1.35 11.03
N ILE A 168 -6.55 1.57 10.68
CA ILE A 168 -6.97 1.86 9.30
C ILE A 168 -6.69 3.33 8.98
N TYR A 169 -7.01 4.21 9.92
CA TYR A 169 -6.72 5.65 9.84
C TYR A 169 -5.24 5.91 9.58
N GLY A 170 -4.35 5.30 10.38
CA GLY A 170 -2.90 5.47 10.22
C GLY A 170 -2.40 5.00 8.86
N LYS A 171 -2.93 3.89 8.32
CA LYS A 171 -2.59 3.43 6.96
C LYS A 171 -3.06 4.39 5.88
N ALA A 172 -4.30 4.89 5.99
CA ALA A 172 -4.83 5.85 5.04
C ALA A 172 -4.01 7.16 5.02
N ARG A 173 -3.62 7.64 6.19
CA ARG A 173 -2.76 8.83 6.32
C ARG A 173 -1.37 8.63 5.72
N ALA A 174 -0.76 7.45 5.93
CA ALA A 174 0.53 7.13 5.32
C ALA A 174 0.46 7.15 3.79
N TRP A 175 -0.58 6.55 3.21
CA TRP A 175 -0.76 6.56 1.76
C TRP A 175 -1.14 7.94 1.22
N LEU A 176 -1.88 8.76 1.98
CA LEU A 176 -2.16 10.15 1.61
C LEU A 176 -0.88 10.97 1.52
N ALA A 177 -0.02 10.92 2.56
CA ALA A 177 1.28 11.60 2.54
C ALA A 177 2.14 11.12 1.36
N LYS A 178 2.14 9.81 1.06
CA LYS A 178 2.85 9.24 -0.08
C LYS A 178 2.38 9.82 -1.42
N CYS A 179 1.07 10.00 -1.61
CA CYS A 179 0.55 10.62 -2.83
C CYS A 179 1.08 12.05 -2.98
N TYR A 180 1.07 12.84 -1.90
CA TYR A 180 1.60 14.20 -1.93
C TYR A 180 3.10 14.23 -2.22
N VAL A 181 3.87 13.29 -1.69
CA VAL A 181 5.30 13.14 -1.99
C VAL A 181 5.53 12.86 -3.48
N GLU A 182 4.72 11.99 -4.10
CA GLU A 182 4.84 11.68 -5.54
C GLU A 182 4.41 12.83 -6.45
N GLU A 183 3.47 13.68 -6.01
CA GLU A 183 3.10 14.93 -6.69
C GLU A 183 4.13 16.05 -6.49
N GLY A 184 5.04 15.91 -5.54
CA GLY A 184 5.98 16.98 -5.16
C GLY A 184 5.38 18.01 -4.21
N TRP A 185 4.21 17.76 -3.63
CA TRP A 185 3.55 18.62 -2.64
C TRP A 185 4.13 18.35 -1.25
N ASN A 186 5.40 18.72 -1.10
CA ASN A 186 6.18 18.39 0.09
C ASN A 186 5.62 19.03 1.37
N TYR A 187 5.05 20.23 1.28
CA TYR A 187 4.44 20.91 2.45
C TYR A 187 3.18 20.18 2.93
N ASP A 188 2.30 19.77 2.02
CA ASP A 188 1.12 18.98 2.37
C ASP A 188 1.49 17.61 2.94
N ALA A 189 2.52 16.98 2.37
CA ALA A 189 3.07 15.72 2.90
C ALA A 189 3.60 15.90 4.32
N GLU A 190 4.37 16.97 4.58
CA GLU A 190 4.92 17.30 5.90
C GLU A 190 3.83 17.54 6.93
N ASP A 191 2.77 18.26 6.57
CA ASP A 191 1.63 18.51 7.45
C ASP A 191 0.95 17.20 7.86
N VAL A 192 0.70 16.29 6.90
CA VAL A 192 0.13 14.97 7.20
C VAL A 192 1.06 14.14 8.10
N ILE A 193 2.37 14.18 7.85
CA ILE A 193 3.39 13.48 8.65
C ILE A 193 3.41 14.02 10.07
N ARG A 194 3.50 15.34 10.23
CA ARG A 194 3.57 16.02 11.53
C ARG A 194 2.33 15.77 12.39
N GLU A 195 1.14 15.92 11.81
CA GLU A 195 -0.12 15.63 12.52
C GLU A 195 -0.18 14.19 13.01
N THR A 196 0.23 13.23 12.16
CA THR A 196 0.14 11.81 12.51
C THR A 196 1.19 11.41 13.54
N GLN A 197 2.39 11.99 13.50
CA GLN A 197 3.45 11.74 14.50
C GLN A 197 3.04 12.26 15.88
N ARG A 198 2.35 13.39 15.94
CA ARG A 198 1.83 13.95 17.21
C ARG A 198 0.79 13.03 17.85
N ASP A 199 -0.05 12.37 17.06
CA ASP A 199 -1.13 11.50 17.53
C ASP A 199 -0.67 10.07 17.88
N SER A 200 0.61 9.77 17.77
CA SER A 200 1.25 8.44 17.83
C SER A 200 0.74 7.44 16.76
N ILE A 201 1.68 6.81 16.06
CA ILE A 201 1.38 5.88 14.97
C ILE A 201 0.97 4.52 15.55
N HIS A 202 -0.22 4.05 15.20
CA HIS A 202 -0.65 2.71 15.58
C HIS A 202 0.29 1.65 14.95
N TRP A 203 0.71 0.65 15.74
CA TRP A 203 1.68 -0.38 15.33
C TRP A 203 1.33 -1.08 14.00
N ALA A 204 0.03 -1.32 13.74
CA ALA A 204 -0.43 -1.94 12.49
C ALA A 204 -0.27 -1.06 11.24
N ALA A 205 0.01 0.24 11.39
CA ALA A 205 0.30 1.16 10.30
C ALA A 205 1.81 1.50 10.18
N GLN A 206 2.64 0.98 11.09
CA GLN A 206 4.06 1.31 11.14
C GLN A 206 4.80 0.97 9.84
N LYS A 207 4.46 -0.17 9.22
CA LYS A 207 5.06 -0.58 7.96
C LYS A 207 4.82 0.46 6.86
N GLU A 208 3.57 0.89 6.67
CA GLU A 208 3.22 1.89 5.66
C GLU A 208 3.92 3.23 5.92
N TRP A 209 4.06 3.61 7.19
CA TRP A 209 4.77 4.83 7.58
C TRP A 209 6.28 4.73 7.37
N ASP A 210 6.91 3.59 7.62
CA ASP A 210 8.35 3.40 7.33
C ASP A 210 8.62 3.61 5.83
N TYR A 211 7.77 3.09 4.93
CA TYR A 211 7.89 3.32 3.49
C TYR A 211 7.64 4.79 3.10
N THR A 212 6.62 5.42 3.67
CA THR A 212 6.29 6.82 3.36
C THR A 212 7.39 7.77 3.81
N LEU A 213 7.94 7.57 5.01
CA LEU A 213 9.00 8.42 5.53
C LEU A 213 10.33 8.18 4.80
N ALA A 214 10.63 6.94 4.40
CA ALA A 214 11.81 6.66 3.57
C ALA A 214 11.76 7.42 2.24
N ASP A 215 10.59 7.42 1.58
CA ASP A 215 10.37 8.11 0.32
C ASP A 215 10.40 9.64 0.48
N TYR A 216 9.71 10.17 1.49
CA TYR A 216 9.70 11.59 1.81
C TYR A 216 11.12 12.14 2.03
N TYR A 217 11.90 11.50 2.91
CA TYR A 217 13.26 11.94 3.18
C TYR A 217 14.22 11.74 2.00
N LEU A 218 13.98 10.72 1.17
CA LEU A 218 14.75 10.52 -0.06
C LEU A 218 14.55 11.68 -1.04
N ARG A 219 13.30 12.13 -1.21
CA ARG A 219 12.94 13.23 -2.13
C ARG A 219 13.29 14.61 -1.61
N THR A 220 13.24 14.79 -0.30
CA THR A 220 13.67 16.05 0.35
C THR A 220 15.19 16.13 0.58
N ALA A 221 15.94 15.13 0.08
CA ALA A 221 17.40 15.03 0.20
C ALA A 221 17.93 14.98 1.65
N ASP A 222 17.06 14.63 2.62
CA ASP A 222 17.52 14.29 3.98
C ASP A 222 17.98 12.82 4.02
N TYR A 223 19.16 12.59 3.46
CA TYR A 223 19.71 11.25 3.28
C TYR A 223 19.99 10.51 4.60
N ALA A 224 20.23 11.22 5.69
CA ALA A 224 20.44 10.60 7.00
C ALA A 224 19.15 9.93 7.52
N ASN A 225 18.04 10.64 7.49
CA ASN A 225 16.74 10.10 7.84
C ASN A 225 16.24 9.10 6.79
N ALA A 226 16.46 9.34 5.50
CA ALA A 226 16.15 8.38 4.44
C ALA A 226 16.80 7.02 4.70
N ALA A 227 18.12 6.99 5.02
CA ALA A 227 18.83 5.75 5.34
C ALA A 227 18.26 5.04 6.58
N LYS A 228 17.86 5.80 7.62
CA LYS A 228 17.25 5.27 8.84
C LYS A 228 15.93 4.53 8.55
N TYR A 229 15.04 5.16 7.79
CA TYR A 229 13.74 4.55 7.46
C TYR A 229 13.85 3.48 6.39
N LEU A 230 14.71 3.66 5.38
CA LEU A 230 14.96 2.65 4.35
C LEU A 230 15.50 1.34 4.95
N ARG A 231 16.32 1.41 6.01
CA ARG A 231 16.75 0.20 6.74
C ARG A 231 15.58 -0.57 7.36
N ARG A 232 14.51 0.12 7.79
CA ARG A 232 13.29 -0.52 8.28
C ARG A 232 12.47 -1.11 7.13
N VAL A 233 12.36 -0.38 6.01
CA VAL A 233 11.73 -0.85 4.76
C VAL A 233 12.34 -2.17 4.31
N ILE A 234 13.67 -2.23 4.17
CA ILE A 234 14.40 -3.45 3.78
C ILE A 234 14.09 -4.65 4.69
N ARG A 235 13.90 -4.42 5.99
CA ARG A 235 13.50 -5.49 6.93
C ARG A 235 12.09 -6.01 6.69
N HIS A 236 11.20 -5.18 6.19
CA HIS A 236 9.83 -5.55 5.87
C HIS A 236 9.67 -6.22 4.51
N GLU A 237 10.64 -6.03 3.59
CA GLU A 237 10.54 -6.56 2.22
C GLU A 237 10.92 -8.05 2.17
N MET A 238 10.01 -8.86 1.64
CA MET A 238 10.19 -10.32 1.52
C MET A 238 10.65 -10.74 0.12
N ARG A 239 10.37 -9.92 -0.91
CA ARG A 239 10.70 -10.21 -2.29
C ARG A 239 12.16 -9.87 -2.56
N ARG A 240 12.94 -10.85 -3.01
CA ARG A 240 14.39 -10.71 -3.23
C ARG A 240 14.72 -9.60 -4.24
N LYS A 241 13.98 -9.55 -5.37
CA LYS A 241 14.19 -8.54 -6.42
C LYS A 241 14.01 -7.12 -5.87
N GLN A 242 12.93 -6.87 -5.15
CA GLN A 242 12.65 -5.57 -4.56
C GLN A 242 13.66 -5.22 -3.45
N ARG A 243 14.03 -6.19 -2.61
CA ARG A 243 15.04 -5.99 -1.57
C ARG A 243 16.42 -5.68 -2.15
N ALA A 244 16.79 -6.28 -3.28
CA ALA A 244 18.02 -5.93 -3.99
C ALA A 244 18.01 -4.46 -4.43
N ARG A 245 16.88 -4.01 -5.01
CA ARG A 245 16.69 -2.63 -5.40
C ARG A 245 16.77 -1.65 -4.23
N GLU A 246 16.16 -1.98 -3.11
CA GLU A 246 16.20 -1.18 -1.88
C GLU A 246 17.63 -1.12 -1.29
N TRP A 247 18.39 -2.22 -1.34
CA TRP A 247 19.82 -2.20 -0.98
C TRP A 247 20.66 -1.36 -1.95
N PHE A 248 20.31 -1.32 -3.23
CA PHE A 248 20.98 -0.45 -4.20
C PHE A 248 20.76 1.03 -3.84
N ILE A 249 19.52 1.44 -3.58
CA ILE A 249 19.18 2.79 -3.09
C ILE A 249 19.95 3.11 -1.79
N MET A 250 20.04 2.15 -0.87
CA MET A 250 20.83 2.32 0.36
C MET A 250 22.30 2.59 0.03
N GLY A 251 22.87 1.88 -0.93
CA GLY A 251 24.24 2.11 -1.40
C GLY A 251 24.44 3.53 -1.93
N GLN A 252 23.52 3.99 -2.79
CA GLN A 252 23.54 5.35 -3.33
C GLN A 252 23.43 6.41 -2.23
N ILE A 253 22.51 6.25 -1.27
CA ILE A 253 22.38 7.16 -0.12
C ILE A 253 23.66 7.19 0.70
N GLN A 254 24.27 6.05 1.00
CA GLN A 254 25.51 6.00 1.77
C GLN A 254 26.70 6.64 1.02
N THR A 255 26.71 6.54 -0.31
CA THR A 255 27.67 7.23 -1.17
C THR A 255 27.51 8.75 -1.05
N LEU A 256 26.26 9.26 -1.13
CA LEU A 256 25.95 10.68 -0.98
C LEU A 256 26.31 11.23 0.42
N LEU A 257 26.20 10.39 1.45
CA LEU A 257 26.63 10.71 2.83
C LEU A 257 28.14 10.59 3.05
N GLY A 258 28.92 10.18 2.04
CA GLY A 258 30.36 9.98 2.15
C GLY A 258 30.78 8.72 2.91
N ASN A 259 29.86 7.85 3.27
CA ASN A 259 30.09 6.64 4.06
C ASN A 259 30.53 5.46 3.17
N LYS A 260 31.75 5.51 2.64
CA LYS A 260 32.29 4.52 1.68
C LYS A 260 32.13 3.06 2.14
N ALA A 261 32.43 2.77 3.39
CA ALA A 261 32.32 1.41 3.95
C ALA A 261 30.89 0.90 3.95
N ALA A 262 29.94 1.74 4.39
CA ALA A 262 28.52 1.39 4.41
C ALA A 262 27.93 1.27 3.01
N ALA A 263 28.34 2.13 2.06
CA ALA A 263 27.95 2.04 0.65
C ALA A 263 28.41 0.71 0.03
N THR A 264 29.68 0.36 0.24
CA THR A 264 30.26 -0.91 -0.25
C THR A 264 29.53 -2.13 0.34
N ASP A 265 29.22 -2.12 1.65
CA ASP A 265 28.43 -3.22 2.28
C ASP A 265 27.02 -3.31 1.67
N ALA A 266 26.37 -2.16 1.44
CA ALA A 266 25.04 -2.14 0.83
C ALA A 266 25.05 -2.74 -0.59
N TYR A 267 25.98 -2.36 -1.46
CA TYR A 267 26.10 -2.95 -2.79
C TYR A 267 26.47 -4.44 -2.76
N ARG A 268 27.32 -4.89 -1.80
CA ARG A 268 27.56 -6.33 -1.60
C ARG A 268 26.28 -7.08 -1.23
N ARG A 269 25.39 -6.45 -0.46
CA ARG A 269 24.09 -7.03 -0.12
C ARG A 269 23.16 -7.12 -1.31
N VAL A 270 23.24 -6.19 -2.28
CA VAL A 270 22.54 -6.32 -3.57
C VAL A 270 22.93 -7.64 -4.24
N ILE A 271 24.23 -7.87 -4.44
CA ILE A 271 24.76 -9.07 -5.10
C ILE A 271 24.32 -10.36 -4.39
N ARG A 272 24.31 -10.37 -3.05
CA ARG A 272 23.85 -11.52 -2.23
C ARG A 272 22.38 -11.86 -2.39
N GLN A 273 21.54 -10.94 -2.92
CA GLN A 273 20.13 -11.24 -3.23
C GLN A 273 19.99 -12.06 -4.52
N ASN A 274 21.05 -12.31 -5.26
CA ASN A 274 21.05 -12.95 -6.58
C ASN A 274 20.07 -12.24 -7.54
N PRO A 275 20.27 -10.94 -7.80
CA PRO A 275 19.41 -10.14 -8.66
C PRO A 275 19.64 -10.47 -10.14
N PRO A 276 18.81 -9.93 -11.07
CA PRO A 276 19.10 -9.95 -12.50
C PRO A 276 20.49 -9.36 -12.80
N TYR A 277 21.12 -9.84 -13.89
CA TYR A 277 22.49 -9.44 -14.30
C TYR A 277 22.70 -7.92 -14.33
N GLU A 278 21.74 -7.18 -14.89
CA GLU A 278 21.80 -5.72 -14.99
C GLU A 278 21.97 -5.04 -13.61
N VAL A 279 21.21 -5.50 -12.61
CA VAL A 279 21.28 -4.95 -11.24
C VAL A 279 22.61 -5.32 -10.57
N GLU A 280 23.07 -6.56 -10.77
CA GLU A 280 24.35 -7.02 -10.24
C GLU A 280 25.52 -6.24 -10.86
N PHE A 281 25.51 -6.08 -12.19
CA PHE A 281 26.54 -5.37 -12.94
C PHE A 281 26.65 -3.91 -12.45
N ASN A 282 25.52 -3.19 -12.37
CA ASN A 282 25.53 -1.81 -11.89
C ASN A 282 25.94 -1.70 -10.42
N ALA A 283 25.60 -2.69 -9.58
CA ALA A 283 26.08 -2.70 -8.17
C ALA A 283 27.61 -2.89 -8.09
N ARG A 284 28.20 -3.69 -8.98
CA ARG A 284 29.65 -3.86 -9.06
C ARG A 284 30.35 -2.58 -9.53
N ILE A 285 29.80 -1.90 -10.55
CA ILE A 285 30.31 -0.60 -11.01
C ILE A 285 30.27 0.41 -9.87
N ALA A 286 29.12 0.61 -9.22
CA ALA A 286 28.96 1.55 -8.12
C ALA A 286 29.92 1.25 -6.95
N MET A 287 30.21 -0.04 -6.68
CA MET A 287 31.23 -0.42 -5.70
C MET A 287 32.64 0.04 -6.12
N THR A 288 33.01 -0.09 -7.38
CA THR A 288 34.35 0.34 -7.86
C THR A 288 34.50 1.85 -7.79
N GLU A 289 33.44 2.61 -8.07
CA GLU A 289 33.42 4.07 -7.97
C GLU A 289 33.61 4.56 -6.51
N VAL A 290 32.99 3.86 -5.55
CA VAL A 290 33.12 4.19 -4.11
C VAL A 290 34.51 3.86 -3.57
N MET A 291 35.15 2.85 -4.12
CA MET A 291 36.49 2.41 -3.69
C MET A 291 37.57 3.26 -4.37
N SER A 292 38.61 3.61 -3.63
CA SER A 292 39.77 4.34 -4.18
C SER A 292 41.01 3.47 -4.20
N GLY A 293 41.94 3.69 -5.18
CA GLY A 293 43.25 3.10 -5.25
C GLY A 293 43.30 1.60 -5.53
N THR A 294 44.17 0.88 -4.87
CA THR A 294 44.46 -0.56 -5.14
C THR A 294 43.26 -1.50 -5.00
N GLN A 295 42.27 -1.15 -4.21
CA GLN A 295 41.05 -1.95 -4.07
C GLN A 295 40.13 -1.82 -5.27
N SER A 296 40.07 -0.63 -5.87
CA SER A 296 39.30 -0.38 -7.10
C SER A 296 39.81 -1.25 -8.26
N ASN A 297 41.15 -1.31 -8.45
CA ASN A 297 41.77 -2.10 -9.53
C ASN A 297 41.48 -3.61 -9.38
N LYS A 298 41.52 -4.14 -8.14
CA LYS A 298 41.17 -5.56 -7.88
C LYS A 298 39.71 -5.87 -8.17
N MET A 299 38.84 -4.88 -8.07
CA MET A 299 37.41 -5.05 -8.30
C MET A 299 37.07 -4.97 -9.79
N ILE A 300 37.71 -4.04 -10.52
CA ILE A 300 37.59 -3.91 -11.98
C ILE A 300 38.01 -5.23 -12.67
N ALA A 301 39.06 -5.87 -12.18
CA ALA A 301 39.53 -7.16 -12.72
C ALA A 301 38.55 -8.34 -12.50
N ARG A 302 37.50 -8.16 -11.70
CA ARG A 302 36.46 -9.17 -11.42
C ARG A 302 35.11 -8.88 -12.10
N LEU A 303 34.99 -7.75 -12.80
CA LEU A 303 33.85 -7.40 -13.66
C LEU A 303 33.93 -8.13 -15.00
#